data_22b4aee38d4f0807a694a119041cc5ba
#
_entry.id   22b4aee38d4f0807a694a119041cc5ba
#
_cell.length_a   1.000
_cell.length_b   1.000
_cell.length_c   1.000
_cell.angle_alpha   90.00
_cell.angle_beta   90.00
_cell.angle_gamma   90.00
#
_symmetry.space_group_name_H-M   'P 1'
#
loop_
_entity.id
_entity.type
_entity.pdbx_description
1 polymer ?
#
loop_
_entity_poly.entity_id
_entity_poly.type
_entity_poly.pdbx_seq_one_letter_code
_entity_poly.pdbx_strand_id
1 'polypeptide(L)'
;MFMDISSEMIHSLLPLFLATGLGLSVLYIGILEGVAEATALITKIFSGVLSDYLGKRKGLAVLGYGLGALSKPLFALASGAGLVFGARFMDRIGKGIRGAPRDALVADVTPPEIRGAAYGLRQSLDTFGAFLGPLLAVGLMLLWANDFRAVFWVAVIPAFIAVALLVFGLDEPKAAIVQARTNPLTRSQLRKLPAAFWQVALLGGVFTLARFSEAFLVLKAEQVGVPLALVPLVMVGMHLVFSLSAYPLGALSDRVSHRALLAWGLVLLILADLALAFSSGWSGLALGIVLWGLHMGMTQGLLAAMVARTAPAELRGTAFGLFNLVSGIALLLASSIAGALWHFLGSAATFQFGALAAVASLLVLAACRRSLAPLAS
;
A
#
# COMPACT_ATOMS: atom_id res chain seq x y z
N MET A 1 -1.57 6.71 12.85
CA MET A 1 -3.00 6.89 13.13
C MET A 1 -3.57 8.16 12.52
N PHE A 2 -3.39 9.40 13.05
CA PHE A 2 -4.08 10.61 12.54
C PHE A 2 -3.85 10.88 11.04
N MET A 3 -2.62 10.75 10.56
CA MET A 3 -2.33 10.89 9.13
C MET A 3 -2.99 9.79 8.30
N ASP A 4 -3.14 8.59 8.84
CA ASP A 4 -3.79 7.48 8.14
C ASP A 4 -5.31 7.69 8.11
N ILE A 5 -5.93 8.16 9.22
CA ILE A 5 -7.33 8.61 9.20
C ILE A 5 -7.55 9.62 8.08
N SER A 6 -6.74 10.68 8.04
CA SER A 6 -6.84 11.72 7.01
C SER A 6 -6.70 11.16 5.59
N SER A 7 -5.66 10.35 5.37
CA SER A 7 -5.37 9.80 4.04
C SER A 7 -6.44 8.83 3.58
N GLU A 8 -6.95 7.98 4.47
CA GLU A 8 -7.95 6.97 4.13
C GLU A 8 -9.37 7.55 3.98
N MET A 9 -9.70 8.65 4.66
CA MET A 9 -10.91 9.42 4.37
C MET A 9 -10.94 9.87 2.91
N ILE A 10 -9.82 10.38 2.40
CA ILE A 10 -9.72 10.82 0.99
C ILE A 10 -9.61 9.61 0.06
N HIS A 11 -8.74 8.65 0.36
CA HIS A 11 -8.45 7.51 -0.51
C HIS A 11 -9.69 6.66 -0.80
N SER A 12 -10.55 6.44 0.20
CA SER A 12 -11.79 5.68 0.04
C SER A 12 -12.84 6.39 -0.83
N LEU A 13 -12.77 7.70 -0.97
CA LEU A 13 -13.69 8.52 -1.76
C LEU A 13 -13.09 9.00 -3.08
N LEU A 14 -11.76 9.05 -3.20
CA LEU A 14 -11.10 9.67 -4.34
C LEU A 14 -11.49 9.05 -5.69
N PRO A 15 -11.56 7.71 -5.85
CA PRO A 15 -11.99 7.11 -7.12
C PRO A 15 -13.41 7.55 -7.52
N LEU A 16 -14.32 7.66 -6.55
CA LEU A 16 -15.68 8.15 -6.77
C LEU A 16 -15.72 9.63 -7.15
N PHE A 17 -14.98 10.46 -6.40
CA PHE A 17 -14.87 11.88 -6.71
C PHE A 17 -14.31 12.11 -8.13
N LEU A 18 -13.34 11.32 -8.55
CA LEU A 18 -12.77 11.39 -9.91
C LEU A 18 -13.80 10.95 -10.96
N ALA A 19 -14.49 9.83 -10.73
CA ALA A 19 -15.45 9.26 -11.69
C ALA A 19 -16.74 10.07 -11.74
N THR A 20 -17.40 10.29 -10.59
CA THR A 20 -18.74 10.90 -10.53
C THR A 20 -18.71 12.42 -10.34
N GLY A 21 -17.73 12.93 -9.56
CA GLY A 21 -17.59 14.37 -9.28
C GLY A 21 -16.90 15.15 -10.39
N LEU A 22 -15.86 14.59 -11.01
CA LEU A 22 -15.09 15.23 -12.08
C LEU A 22 -15.33 14.61 -13.48
N GLY A 23 -16.09 13.51 -13.59
CA GLY A 23 -16.40 12.84 -14.84
C GLY A 23 -15.19 12.22 -15.55
N LEU A 24 -14.15 11.84 -14.81
CA LEU A 24 -12.92 11.29 -15.40
C LEU A 24 -13.09 9.81 -15.74
N SER A 25 -12.45 9.39 -16.83
CA SER A 25 -12.47 7.99 -17.23
C SER A 25 -11.73 7.08 -16.25
N VAL A 26 -12.15 5.82 -16.15
CA VAL A 26 -11.48 4.81 -15.32
C VAL A 26 -10.05 4.55 -15.76
N LEU A 27 -9.73 4.74 -17.05
CA LEU A 27 -8.36 4.72 -17.56
C LEU A 27 -7.50 5.77 -16.86
N TYR A 28 -8.00 7.02 -16.75
CA TYR A 28 -7.26 8.09 -16.05
C TYR A 28 -7.06 7.75 -14.57
N ILE A 29 -8.09 7.21 -13.91
CA ILE A 29 -8.02 6.80 -12.49
C ILE A 29 -6.96 5.70 -12.32
N GLY A 30 -6.92 4.70 -13.19
CA GLY A 30 -5.92 3.63 -13.15
C GLY A 30 -4.49 4.13 -13.30
N ILE A 31 -4.25 5.05 -14.25
CA ILE A 31 -2.94 5.68 -14.44
C ILE A 31 -2.56 6.53 -13.22
N LEU A 32 -3.47 7.36 -12.72
CA LEU A 32 -3.24 8.20 -11.54
C LEU A 32 -2.86 7.37 -10.32
N GLU A 33 -3.63 6.32 -10.01
CA GLU A 33 -3.36 5.44 -8.88
C GLU A 33 -2.04 4.66 -9.07
N GLY A 34 -1.78 4.15 -10.29
CA GLY A 34 -0.53 3.46 -10.61
C GLY A 34 0.70 4.35 -10.41
N VAL A 35 0.66 5.58 -10.95
CA VAL A 35 1.74 6.57 -10.76
C VAL A 35 1.89 6.93 -9.27
N ALA A 36 0.78 7.12 -8.57
CA ALA A 36 0.78 7.50 -7.17
C ALA A 36 1.46 6.42 -6.30
N GLU A 37 1.05 5.17 -6.41
CA GLU A 37 1.60 4.08 -5.60
C GLU A 37 3.06 3.77 -5.99
N ALA A 38 3.42 3.79 -7.27
CA ALA A 38 4.81 3.67 -7.71
C ALA A 38 5.70 4.78 -7.13
N THR A 39 5.20 6.02 -7.12
CA THR A 39 5.91 7.16 -6.53
C THR A 39 6.22 6.93 -5.04
N ALA A 40 5.25 6.44 -4.27
CA ALA A 40 5.46 6.17 -2.84
C ALA A 40 6.54 5.10 -2.61
N LEU A 41 6.52 4.00 -3.39
CA LEU A 41 7.50 2.92 -3.29
C LEU A 41 8.90 3.37 -3.70
N ILE A 42 9.02 4.11 -4.81
CA ILE A 42 10.30 4.61 -5.32
C ILE A 42 10.89 5.65 -4.35
N THR A 43 10.08 6.61 -3.90
CA THR A 43 10.53 7.66 -2.98
C THR A 43 11.00 7.09 -1.64
N LYS A 44 10.38 6.01 -1.16
CA LYS A 44 10.77 5.33 0.08
C LYS A 44 12.20 4.80 0.02
N ILE A 45 12.69 4.37 -1.15
CA ILE A 45 14.07 3.89 -1.34
C ILE A 45 15.07 5.02 -1.04
N PHE A 46 14.84 6.18 -1.69
CA PHE A 46 15.73 7.34 -1.53
C PHE A 46 15.65 7.95 -0.14
N SER A 47 14.48 7.97 0.46
CA SER A 47 14.24 8.50 1.80
C SER A 47 15.02 7.72 2.87
N GLY A 48 15.09 6.39 2.77
CA GLY A 48 15.87 5.57 3.69
C GLY A 48 17.37 5.89 3.64
N VAL A 49 17.92 5.95 2.43
CA VAL A 49 19.34 6.31 2.21
C VAL A 49 19.64 7.73 2.71
N LEU A 50 18.76 8.69 2.38
CA LEU A 50 18.91 10.08 2.80
C LEU A 50 18.81 10.24 4.32
N SER A 51 17.91 9.52 4.96
CA SER A 51 17.74 9.51 6.41
C SER A 51 19.00 9.02 7.13
N ASP A 52 19.59 7.94 6.63
CA ASP A 52 20.83 7.38 7.17
C ASP A 52 22.03 8.33 6.93
N TYR A 53 22.07 9.01 5.78
CA TYR A 53 23.14 9.95 5.44
C TYR A 53 23.09 11.23 6.25
N LEU A 54 21.90 11.83 6.41
CA LEU A 54 21.74 13.10 7.13
C LEU A 54 21.79 12.95 8.65
N GLY A 55 21.48 11.76 9.18
CA GLY A 55 21.36 11.53 10.62
C GLY A 55 20.25 12.34 11.31
N LYS A 56 19.47 13.10 10.54
CA LYS A 56 18.34 13.95 11.00
C LYS A 56 17.01 13.32 10.58
N ARG A 57 16.51 12.41 11.40
CA ARG A 57 15.33 11.62 11.09
C ARG A 57 14.03 12.38 11.27
N LYS A 58 13.94 13.19 12.35
CA LYS A 58 12.75 14.02 12.61
C LYS A 58 12.49 15.00 11.48
N GLY A 59 13.50 15.71 10.98
CA GLY A 59 13.35 16.68 9.90
C GLY A 59 12.74 16.08 8.63
N LEU A 60 13.23 14.91 8.22
CA LEU A 60 12.68 14.18 7.06
C LEU A 60 11.26 13.67 7.32
N ALA A 61 10.98 13.15 8.51
CA ALA A 61 9.64 12.76 8.90
C ALA A 61 8.68 13.95 8.84
N VAL A 62 9.04 15.09 9.45
CA VAL A 62 8.24 16.34 9.41
C VAL A 62 7.99 16.79 7.97
N LEU A 63 9.01 16.77 7.11
CA LEU A 63 8.84 17.09 5.68
C LEU A 63 7.82 16.16 5.00
N GLY A 64 7.94 14.86 5.20
CA GLY A 64 7.02 13.88 4.59
C GLY A 64 5.59 13.99 5.12
N TYR A 65 5.40 14.17 6.42
CA TYR A 65 4.08 14.44 7.02
C TYR A 65 3.52 15.78 6.59
N GLY A 66 4.36 16.84 6.51
CA GLY A 66 3.99 18.17 6.03
C GLY A 66 3.50 18.16 4.58
N LEU A 67 4.22 17.51 3.66
CA LEU A 67 3.77 17.34 2.28
C LEU A 67 2.42 16.59 2.21
N GLY A 68 2.26 15.52 3.01
CA GLY A 68 0.99 14.82 3.12
C GLY A 68 -0.13 15.71 3.65
N ALA A 69 0.11 16.54 4.66
CA ALA A 69 -0.91 17.45 5.21
C ALA A 69 -1.26 18.57 4.23
N LEU A 70 -0.27 19.17 3.57
CA LEU A 70 -0.49 20.23 2.57
C LEU A 70 -1.20 19.73 1.31
N SER A 71 -1.13 18.45 0.99
CA SER A 71 -1.90 17.85 -0.13
C SER A 71 -3.40 17.82 0.15
N LYS A 72 -3.85 17.75 1.41
CA LYS A 72 -5.27 17.57 1.76
C LYS A 72 -6.16 18.76 1.34
N PRO A 73 -5.79 20.03 1.62
CA PRO A 73 -6.52 21.17 1.10
C PRO A 73 -6.60 21.20 -0.43
N LEU A 74 -5.54 20.72 -1.13
CA LEU A 74 -5.54 20.69 -2.60
C LEU A 74 -6.59 19.73 -3.16
N PHE A 75 -6.86 18.58 -2.48
CA PHE A 75 -7.96 17.70 -2.87
C PHE A 75 -9.33 18.39 -2.70
N ALA A 76 -9.53 19.10 -1.58
CA ALA A 76 -10.78 19.81 -1.32
C ALA A 76 -11.04 20.97 -2.32
N LEU A 77 -9.96 21.65 -2.74
CA LEU A 77 -10.01 22.75 -3.71
C LEU A 77 -10.03 22.28 -5.17
N ALA A 78 -9.84 20.99 -5.42
CA ALA A 78 -9.67 20.49 -6.77
C ALA A 78 -10.93 20.69 -7.62
N SER A 79 -10.77 21.46 -8.70
CA SER A 79 -11.80 21.69 -9.73
C SER A 79 -11.56 20.91 -11.01
N GLY A 80 -10.47 20.17 -11.11
CA GLY A 80 -10.11 19.40 -12.29
C GLY A 80 -9.01 18.38 -12.05
N ALA A 81 -8.79 17.54 -13.06
CA ALA A 81 -7.88 16.40 -13.03
C ALA A 81 -6.44 16.77 -12.65
N GLY A 82 -5.91 17.89 -13.18
CA GLY A 82 -4.51 18.29 -12.95
C GLY A 82 -4.20 18.58 -11.48
N LEU A 83 -5.10 19.29 -10.77
CA LEU A 83 -4.89 19.60 -9.35
C LEU A 83 -5.00 18.35 -8.48
N VAL A 84 -5.93 17.43 -8.80
CA VAL A 84 -6.03 16.13 -8.10
C VAL A 84 -4.76 15.33 -8.33
N PHE A 85 -4.25 15.27 -9.56
CA PHE A 85 -2.99 14.57 -9.87
C PHE A 85 -1.82 15.13 -9.06
N GLY A 86 -1.67 16.46 -9.03
CA GLY A 86 -0.64 17.14 -8.25
C GLY A 86 -0.76 16.87 -6.75
N ALA A 87 -1.98 16.96 -6.20
CA ALA A 87 -2.26 16.66 -4.80
C ALA A 87 -1.94 15.20 -4.44
N ARG A 88 -2.35 14.25 -5.30
CA ARG A 88 -2.10 12.82 -5.10
C ARG A 88 -0.61 12.51 -5.18
N PHE A 89 0.08 13.07 -6.16
CA PHE A 89 1.53 12.91 -6.33
C PHE A 89 2.30 13.46 -5.12
N MET A 90 1.95 14.66 -4.64
CA MET A 90 2.54 15.26 -3.45
C MET A 90 2.29 14.42 -2.19
N ASP A 91 1.08 13.91 -2.00
CA ASP A 91 0.75 13.01 -0.90
C ASP A 91 1.61 11.74 -0.92
N ARG A 92 1.79 11.14 -2.10
CA ARG A 92 2.58 9.91 -2.26
C ARG A 92 4.08 10.13 -2.06
N ILE A 93 4.61 11.25 -2.53
CA ILE A 93 5.98 11.68 -2.18
C ILE A 93 6.13 11.81 -0.67
N GLY A 94 5.20 12.51 -0.03
CA GLY A 94 5.17 12.65 1.43
C GLY A 94 5.14 11.30 2.16
N LYS A 95 4.31 10.36 1.70
CA LYS A 95 4.23 8.98 2.22
C LYS A 95 5.56 8.25 2.06
N GLY A 96 6.20 8.36 0.90
CA GLY A 96 7.50 7.75 0.63
C GLY A 96 8.61 8.33 1.52
N ILE A 97 8.68 9.67 1.65
CA ILE A 97 9.69 10.34 2.47
C ILE A 97 9.55 9.96 3.94
N ARG A 98 8.33 9.94 4.51
CA ARG A 98 8.14 9.73 5.96
C ARG A 98 8.36 8.30 6.41
N GLY A 99 8.21 7.30 5.53
CA GLY A 99 8.14 5.88 5.92
C GLY A 99 9.39 5.39 6.65
N ALA A 100 10.54 5.46 6.00
CA ALA A 100 11.80 4.97 6.56
C ALA A 100 12.30 5.81 7.77
N PRO A 101 12.30 7.16 7.73
CA PRO A 101 12.68 7.97 8.88
C PRO A 101 11.80 7.73 10.11
N ARG A 102 10.47 7.59 9.94
CA ARG A 102 9.55 7.29 11.03
C ARG A 102 9.89 5.96 11.70
N ASP A 103 10.08 4.92 10.90
CA ASP A 103 10.38 3.58 11.42
C ASP A 103 11.73 3.57 12.16
N ALA A 104 12.70 4.33 11.67
CA ALA A 104 13.98 4.51 12.32
C ALA A 104 13.86 5.30 13.64
N LEU A 105 13.04 6.37 13.69
CA LEU A 105 12.77 7.12 14.93
C LEU A 105 12.18 6.22 16.01
N VAL A 106 11.22 5.35 15.66
CA VAL A 106 10.66 4.37 16.61
C VAL A 106 11.76 3.48 17.19
N ALA A 107 12.70 3.00 16.35
CA ALA A 107 13.82 2.19 16.82
C ALA A 107 14.78 2.96 17.75
N ASP A 108 15.02 4.26 17.46
CA ASP A 108 15.97 5.10 18.22
C ASP A 108 15.46 5.45 19.62
N VAL A 109 14.15 5.72 19.74
CA VAL A 109 13.55 6.11 21.03
C VAL A 109 13.11 4.91 21.87
N THR A 110 13.17 3.70 21.33
CA THR A 110 12.67 2.48 21.99
C THR A 110 13.83 1.58 22.43
N PRO A 111 13.88 1.17 23.71
CA PRO A 111 14.83 0.17 24.19
C PRO A 111 14.75 -1.13 23.35
N PRO A 112 15.89 -1.80 23.07
CA PRO A 112 15.95 -2.99 22.21
C PRO A 112 14.96 -4.10 22.63
N GLU A 113 14.74 -4.27 23.93
CA GLU A 113 13.94 -5.34 24.52
C GLU A 113 12.45 -5.22 24.18
N ILE A 114 11.93 -4.00 23.93
CA ILE A 114 10.52 -3.72 23.65
C ILE A 114 10.26 -3.17 22.25
N ARG A 115 11.27 -3.16 21.36
CA ARG A 115 11.12 -2.67 19.97
C ARG A 115 10.01 -3.39 19.21
N GLY A 116 9.87 -4.69 19.41
CA GLY A 116 8.80 -5.47 18.80
C GLY A 116 7.41 -4.96 19.22
N ALA A 117 7.21 -4.70 20.52
CA ALA A 117 5.96 -4.14 21.03
C ALA A 117 5.69 -2.72 20.49
N ALA A 118 6.71 -1.87 20.39
CA ALA A 118 6.59 -0.52 19.82
C ALA A 118 6.17 -0.54 18.34
N TYR A 119 6.79 -1.42 17.53
CA TYR A 119 6.37 -1.61 16.13
C TYR A 119 4.98 -2.21 16.02
N GLY A 120 4.62 -3.15 16.90
CA GLY A 120 3.27 -3.72 17.00
C GLY A 120 2.23 -2.65 17.30
N LEU A 121 2.48 -1.81 18.30
CA LEU A 121 1.60 -0.68 18.64
C LEU A 121 1.46 0.30 17.47
N ARG A 122 2.57 0.67 16.83
CA ARG A 122 2.55 1.52 15.64
C ARG A 122 1.68 0.92 14.53
N GLN A 123 1.86 -0.36 14.23
CA GLN A 123 1.09 -1.04 13.19
C GLN A 123 -0.39 -1.11 13.53
N SER A 124 -0.73 -1.37 14.80
CA SER A 124 -2.12 -1.37 15.27
C SER A 124 -2.77 0.00 15.14
N LEU A 125 -2.04 1.08 15.46
CA LEU A 125 -2.53 2.45 15.28
C LEU A 125 -2.68 2.84 13.81
N ASP A 126 -1.79 2.38 12.92
CA ASP A 126 -1.90 2.59 11.48
C ASP A 126 -3.14 1.85 10.94
N THR A 127 -3.37 0.60 11.35
CA THR A 127 -4.54 -0.22 10.97
C THR A 127 -5.85 0.38 11.51
N PHE A 128 -5.85 0.87 12.76
CA PHE A 128 -7.00 1.56 13.33
C PHE A 128 -7.34 2.83 12.54
N GLY A 129 -6.33 3.60 12.12
CA GLY A 129 -6.50 4.74 11.24
C GLY A 129 -7.07 4.38 9.87
N ALA A 130 -6.59 3.28 9.29
CA ALA A 130 -7.08 2.77 8.00
C ALA A 130 -8.54 2.29 8.05
N PHE A 131 -9.00 1.81 9.20
CA PHE A 131 -10.39 1.45 9.44
C PHE A 131 -11.26 2.67 9.73
N LEU A 132 -10.82 3.56 10.62
CA LEU A 132 -11.60 4.70 11.08
C LEU A 132 -11.77 5.77 10.00
N GLY A 133 -10.76 5.97 9.13
CA GLY A 133 -10.81 6.96 8.05
C GLY A 133 -12.02 6.77 7.12
N PRO A 134 -12.16 5.62 6.44
CA PRO A 134 -13.31 5.35 5.58
C PRO A 134 -14.64 5.33 6.34
N LEU A 135 -14.66 4.89 7.60
CA LEU A 135 -15.88 4.91 8.42
C LEU A 135 -16.35 6.35 8.71
N LEU A 136 -15.42 7.26 9.02
CA LEU A 136 -15.72 8.69 9.16
C LEU A 136 -16.18 9.28 7.82
N ALA A 137 -15.56 8.88 6.71
CA ALA A 137 -16.00 9.31 5.38
C ALA A 137 -17.45 8.93 5.12
N VAL A 138 -17.87 7.70 5.45
CA VAL A 138 -19.30 7.27 5.35
C VAL A 138 -20.20 8.17 6.18
N GLY A 139 -19.89 8.38 7.46
CA GLY A 139 -20.69 9.21 8.36
C GLY A 139 -20.85 10.65 7.85
N LEU A 140 -19.76 11.25 7.36
CA LEU A 140 -19.77 12.61 6.83
C LEU A 140 -20.48 12.71 5.48
N MET A 141 -20.33 11.71 4.59
CA MET A 141 -21.07 11.66 3.33
C MET A 141 -22.59 11.58 3.55
N LEU A 142 -23.03 10.80 4.55
CA LEU A 142 -24.44 10.73 4.94
C LEU A 142 -24.91 12.06 5.54
N LEU A 143 -24.09 12.69 6.39
CA LEU A 143 -24.43 13.95 7.04
C LEU A 143 -24.55 15.12 6.07
N TRP A 144 -23.68 15.16 5.03
CA TRP A 144 -23.60 16.27 4.08
C TRP A 144 -24.07 15.90 2.67
N ALA A 145 -25.01 14.99 2.56
CA ALA A 145 -25.68 14.64 1.29
C ALA A 145 -24.72 14.38 0.12
N ASN A 146 -23.67 13.62 0.37
CA ASN A 146 -22.61 13.23 -0.59
C ASN A 146 -21.68 14.38 -1.02
N ASP A 147 -21.43 15.39 -0.19
CA ASP A 147 -20.42 16.42 -0.47
C ASP A 147 -19.00 15.91 -0.21
N PHE A 148 -18.34 15.44 -1.26
CA PHE A 148 -16.94 14.98 -1.22
C PHE A 148 -15.99 16.05 -0.69
N ARG A 149 -16.18 17.32 -1.08
CA ARG A 149 -15.26 18.41 -0.73
C ARG A 149 -15.33 18.75 0.74
N ALA A 150 -16.53 18.73 1.31
CA ALA A 150 -16.73 18.92 2.74
C ALA A 150 -15.99 17.83 3.54
N VAL A 151 -16.08 16.56 3.11
CA VAL A 151 -15.33 15.46 3.73
C VAL A 151 -13.82 15.66 3.59
N PHE A 152 -13.33 16.10 2.43
CA PHE A 152 -11.90 16.37 2.22
C PHE A 152 -11.38 17.52 3.09
N TRP A 153 -12.21 18.54 3.35
CA TRP A 153 -11.85 19.60 4.32
C TRP A 153 -11.73 19.07 5.75
N VAL A 154 -12.60 18.17 6.19
CA VAL A 154 -12.47 17.53 7.51
C VAL A 154 -11.20 16.71 7.60
N ALA A 155 -10.81 16.03 6.51
CA ALA A 155 -9.57 15.24 6.48
C ALA A 155 -8.31 16.10 6.69
N VAL A 156 -8.36 17.42 6.47
CA VAL A 156 -7.26 18.34 6.77
C VAL A 156 -6.94 18.35 8.26
N ILE A 157 -7.96 18.28 9.13
CA ILE A 157 -7.81 18.40 10.60
C ILE A 157 -6.86 17.32 11.15
N PRO A 158 -7.14 16.02 10.99
CA PRO A 158 -6.25 14.99 11.52
C PRO A 158 -4.86 15.01 10.86
N ALA A 159 -4.72 15.45 9.60
CA ALA A 159 -3.42 15.58 8.96
C ALA A 159 -2.53 16.62 9.67
N PHE A 160 -3.07 17.80 9.95
CA PHE A 160 -2.31 18.84 10.66
C PHE A 160 -2.07 18.49 12.12
N ILE A 161 -3.00 17.79 12.81
CA ILE A 161 -2.75 17.23 14.14
C ILE A 161 -1.54 16.29 14.11
N ALA A 162 -1.44 15.42 13.12
CA ALA A 162 -0.29 14.51 12.98
C ALA A 162 1.03 15.25 12.82
N VAL A 163 1.06 16.34 12.04
CA VAL A 163 2.24 17.20 11.88
C VAL A 163 2.57 17.92 13.20
N ALA A 164 1.58 18.50 13.86
CA ALA A 164 1.77 19.21 15.12
C ALA A 164 2.34 18.29 16.21
N LEU A 165 1.79 17.07 16.36
CA LEU A 165 2.31 16.08 17.31
C LEU A 165 3.75 15.69 17.01
N LEU A 166 4.15 15.59 15.74
CA LEU A 166 5.52 15.26 15.38
C LEU A 166 6.48 16.44 15.63
N VAL A 167 6.05 17.67 15.34
CA VAL A 167 6.87 18.88 15.51
C VAL A 167 7.10 19.19 16.98
N PHE A 168 6.01 19.19 17.78
CA PHE A 168 6.01 19.63 19.16
C PHE A 168 6.14 18.50 20.18
N GLY A 169 5.74 17.28 19.83
CA GLY A 169 5.69 16.13 20.75
C GLY A 169 6.91 15.23 20.71
N LEU A 170 7.87 15.44 19.80
CA LEU A 170 9.07 14.60 19.67
C LEU A 170 10.31 15.47 19.57
N ASP A 171 11.35 15.14 20.34
CA ASP A 171 12.68 15.73 20.18
C ASP A 171 13.51 14.92 19.18
N GLU A 172 14.48 15.58 18.51
CA GLU A 172 15.44 14.86 17.64
C GLU A 172 16.32 13.97 18.53
N PRO A 173 16.32 12.64 18.31
CA PRO A 173 17.23 11.76 19.04
C PRO A 173 18.67 12.17 18.81
N LYS A 174 19.53 12.13 19.83
CA LYS A 174 20.95 12.36 19.68
C LYS A 174 21.50 11.37 18.65
N ALA A 175 22.06 11.89 17.55
CA ALA A 175 22.53 11.09 16.43
C ALA A 175 23.50 10.01 16.92
N ALA A 176 23.16 8.74 16.72
CA ALA A 176 24.15 7.68 16.75
C ALA A 176 25.14 7.95 15.61
N ILE A 177 26.45 7.83 15.89
CA ILE A 177 27.52 8.06 14.90
C ILE A 177 27.23 7.19 13.68
N VAL A 178 26.80 7.82 12.59
CA VAL A 178 26.53 7.13 11.32
C VAL A 178 27.89 6.79 10.71
N GLN A 179 28.24 5.52 10.71
CA GLN A 179 29.36 5.05 9.90
C GLN A 179 29.05 5.37 8.43
N ALA A 180 29.95 6.09 7.77
CA ALA A 180 29.83 6.45 6.36
C ALA A 180 29.56 5.17 5.53
N ARG A 181 28.32 5.01 5.05
CA ARG A 181 27.95 3.87 4.21
C ARG A 181 28.38 4.16 2.78
N THR A 182 29.07 3.22 2.18
CA THR A 182 29.38 3.22 0.73
C THR A 182 28.07 3.23 -0.05
N ASN A 183 28.06 3.90 -1.21
CA ASN A 183 26.89 3.95 -2.10
C ASN A 183 26.44 2.51 -2.46
N PRO A 184 25.24 2.07 -2.02
CA PRO A 184 24.83 0.68 -2.17
C PRO A 184 24.38 0.32 -3.59
N LEU A 185 24.17 1.30 -4.48
CA LEU A 185 23.62 1.10 -5.82
C LEU A 185 24.70 0.98 -6.91
N THR A 186 25.91 0.55 -6.57
CA THR A 186 26.94 0.31 -7.57
C THR A 186 26.73 -1.03 -8.29
N ARG A 187 27.06 -1.08 -9.59
CA ARG A 187 26.91 -2.30 -10.42
C ARG A 187 27.66 -3.51 -9.82
N SER A 188 28.75 -3.26 -9.12
CA SER A 188 29.53 -4.29 -8.42
C SER A 188 28.77 -4.90 -7.24
N GLN A 189 28.02 -4.11 -6.51
CA GLN A 189 27.19 -4.58 -5.39
C GLN A 189 25.96 -5.37 -5.88
N LEU A 190 25.34 -4.92 -6.99
CA LEU A 190 24.20 -5.64 -7.59
C LEU A 190 24.57 -7.05 -8.05
N ARG A 191 25.80 -7.27 -8.54
CA ARG A 191 26.31 -8.59 -8.95
C ARG A 191 26.52 -9.55 -7.79
N LYS A 192 26.61 -9.06 -6.55
CA LYS A 192 26.75 -9.91 -5.34
C LYS A 192 25.40 -10.47 -4.85
N LEU A 193 24.28 -10.00 -5.39
CA LEU A 193 22.96 -10.52 -5.03
C LEU A 193 22.79 -11.92 -5.65
N PRO A 194 22.41 -12.92 -4.85
CA PRO A 194 22.29 -14.30 -5.31
C PRO A 194 21.09 -14.48 -6.26
N ALA A 195 21.13 -15.52 -7.08
CA ALA A 195 20.04 -15.86 -8.02
C ALA A 195 18.68 -16.01 -7.29
N ALA A 196 18.70 -16.54 -6.06
CA ALA A 196 17.48 -16.67 -5.24
C ALA A 196 16.81 -15.32 -4.98
N PHE A 197 17.56 -14.24 -4.76
CA PHE A 197 16.99 -12.89 -4.63
C PHE A 197 16.26 -12.45 -5.92
N TRP A 198 16.90 -12.64 -7.08
CA TRP A 198 16.28 -12.24 -8.35
C TRP A 198 15.01 -13.02 -8.67
N GLN A 199 14.93 -14.28 -8.25
CA GLN A 199 13.72 -15.07 -8.35
C GLN A 199 12.60 -14.56 -7.44
N VAL A 200 12.94 -14.16 -6.19
CA VAL A 200 11.99 -13.49 -5.29
C VAL A 200 11.55 -12.15 -5.85
N ALA A 201 12.45 -11.38 -6.45
CA ALA A 201 12.13 -10.10 -7.08
C ALA A 201 11.20 -10.28 -8.29
N LEU A 202 11.46 -11.28 -9.15
CA LEU A 202 10.60 -11.64 -10.27
C LEU A 202 9.22 -12.08 -9.77
N LEU A 203 9.17 -12.99 -8.80
CA LEU A 203 7.92 -13.44 -8.18
C LEU A 203 7.13 -12.26 -7.60
N GLY A 204 7.80 -11.36 -6.87
CA GLY A 204 7.19 -10.15 -6.33
C GLY A 204 6.65 -9.21 -7.40
N GLY A 205 7.36 -9.05 -8.52
CA GLY A 205 6.89 -8.26 -9.66
C GLY A 205 5.63 -8.85 -10.28
N VAL A 206 5.62 -10.15 -10.59
CA VAL A 206 4.43 -10.83 -11.16
C VAL A 206 3.28 -10.86 -10.18
N PHE A 207 3.54 -11.11 -8.88
CA PHE A 207 2.55 -11.02 -7.82
C PHE A 207 1.91 -9.62 -7.73
N THR A 208 2.73 -8.58 -7.87
CA THR A 208 2.24 -7.20 -7.83
C THR A 208 1.37 -6.85 -9.04
N LEU A 209 1.62 -7.47 -10.21
CA LEU A 209 0.74 -7.33 -11.38
C LEU A 209 -0.68 -7.86 -11.11
N ALA A 210 -0.84 -8.87 -10.26
CA ALA A 210 -2.15 -9.37 -9.84
C ALA A 210 -2.87 -8.46 -8.83
N ARG A 211 -2.14 -7.51 -8.20
CA ARG A 211 -2.65 -6.61 -7.16
C ARG A 211 -2.65 -5.16 -7.65
N PHE A 212 -3.52 -4.85 -8.60
CA PHE A 212 -3.78 -3.46 -9.00
C PHE A 212 -4.41 -2.66 -7.84
N SER A 213 -4.56 -1.33 -8.02
CA SER A 213 -5.07 -0.43 -6.97
C SER A 213 -6.44 -0.85 -6.42
N GLU A 214 -6.60 -0.75 -5.11
CA GLU A 214 -7.88 -0.97 -4.39
C GLU A 214 -8.98 0.01 -4.83
N ALA A 215 -8.63 1.07 -5.56
CA ALA A 215 -9.57 1.99 -6.20
C ALA A 215 -10.59 1.27 -7.09
N PHE A 216 -10.19 0.16 -7.73
CA PHE A 216 -11.09 -0.64 -8.58
C PHE A 216 -12.15 -1.40 -7.79
N LEU A 217 -11.90 -1.74 -6.51
CA LEU A 217 -12.92 -2.29 -5.61
C LEU A 217 -13.99 -1.25 -5.29
N VAL A 218 -13.56 -0.01 -5.04
CA VAL A 218 -14.43 1.15 -4.79
C VAL A 218 -15.31 1.43 -6.02
N LEU A 219 -14.72 1.47 -7.22
CA LEU A 219 -15.46 1.66 -8.47
C LEU A 219 -16.42 0.49 -8.77
N LYS A 220 -16.02 -0.75 -8.41
CA LYS A 220 -16.92 -1.92 -8.56
C LYS A 220 -18.15 -1.81 -7.65
N ALA A 221 -17.99 -1.33 -6.43
CA ALA A 221 -19.10 -1.14 -5.50
C ALA A 221 -20.11 -0.11 -6.04
N GLU A 222 -19.64 0.99 -6.58
CA GLU A 222 -20.48 1.99 -7.24
C GLU A 222 -21.23 1.37 -8.44
N GLN A 223 -20.50 0.63 -9.29
CA GLN A 223 -21.08 -0.03 -10.47
C GLN A 223 -22.18 -1.04 -10.13
N VAL A 224 -22.09 -1.77 -9.01
CA VAL A 224 -23.14 -2.72 -8.58
C VAL A 224 -24.27 -2.05 -7.79
N GLY A 225 -24.31 -0.71 -7.74
CA GLY A 225 -25.41 0.07 -7.17
C GLY A 225 -25.32 0.27 -5.65
N VAL A 226 -24.13 0.21 -5.05
CA VAL A 226 -23.95 0.65 -3.66
C VAL A 226 -24.14 2.17 -3.61
N PRO A 227 -24.98 2.71 -2.71
CA PRO A 227 -25.14 4.16 -2.55
C PRO A 227 -23.78 4.85 -2.30
N LEU A 228 -23.54 6.00 -2.94
CA LEU A 228 -22.25 6.71 -2.89
C LEU A 228 -21.69 6.89 -1.48
N ALA A 229 -22.54 7.26 -0.51
CA ALA A 229 -22.15 7.42 0.88
C ALA A 229 -21.66 6.13 1.54
N LEU A 230 -22.12 4.96 1.06
CA LEU A 230 -21.78 3.65 1.65
C LEU A 230 -20.62 2.96 0.93
N VAL A 231 -20.20 3.43 -0.24
CA VAL A 231 -19.12 2.80 -1.01
C VAL A 231 -17.83 2.69 -0.19
N PRO A 232 -17.40 3.64 0.66
CA PRO A 232 -16.20 3.48 1.49
C PRO A 232 -16.26 2.29 2.46
N LEU A 233 -17.44 1.69 2.72
CA LEU A 233 -17.57 0.46 3.50
C LEU A 233 -16.83 -0.72 2.86
N VAL A 234 -16.57 -0.69 1.56
CA VAL A 234 -15.70 -1.66 0.87
C VAL A 234 -14.31 -1.70 1.53
N MET A 235 -13.72 -0.52 1.75
CA MET A 235 -12.41 -0.40 2.39
C MET A 235 -12.48 -0.79 3.86
N VAL A 236 -13.55 -0.39 4.57
CA VAL A 236 -13.80 -0.80 5.96
C VAL A 236 -13.87 -2.32 6.07
N GLY A 237 -14.68 -2.98 5.25
CA GLY A 237 -14.86 -4.43 5.24
C GLY A 237 -13.57 -5.17 4.91
N MET A 238 -12.86 -4.72 3.88
CA MET A 238 -11.57 -5.28 3.47
C MET A 238 -10.52 -5.19 4.59
N HIS A 239 -10.33 -3.99 5.18
CA HIS A 239 -9.38 -3.79 6.26
C HIS A 239 -9.78 -4.52 7.55
N LEU A 240 -11.07 -4.68 7.82
CA LEU A 240 -11.56 -5.48 8.96
C LEU A 240 -11.17 -6.95 8.80
N VAL A 241 -11.49 -7.54 7.63
CA VAL A 241 -11.13 -8.93 7.33
C VAL A 241 -9.61 -9.13 7.35
N PHE A 242 -8.87 -8.20 6.74
CA PHE A 242 -7.39 -8.19 6.78
C PHE A 242 -6.88 -8.19 8.23
N SER A 243 -7.36 -7.28 9.08
CA SER A 243 -6.89 -7.14 10.46
C SER A 243 -7.19 -8.37 11.32
N LEU A 244 -8.39 -8.93 11.18
CA LEU A 244 -8.79 -10.13 11.90
C LEU A 244 -8.01 -11.37 11.45
N SER A 245 -7.67 -11.46 10.18
CA SER A 245 -6.96 -12.60 9.60
C SER A 245 -5.43 -12.50 9.71
N ALA A 246 -4.86 -11.30 9.78
CA ALA A 246 -3.41 -11.10 9.74
C ALA A 246 -2.67 -11.79 10.90
N TYR A 247 -3.20 -11.71 12.13
CA TYR A 247 -2.57 -12.35 13.29
C TYR A 247 -2.61 -13.89 13.22
N PRO A 248 -3.78 -14.55 13.06
CA PRO A 248 -3.83 -16.01 13.00
C PRO A 248 -3.09 -16.58 11.80
N LEU A 249 -3.15 -15.91 10.62
CA LEU A 249 -2.43 -16.35 9.44
C LEU A 249 -0.92 -16.03 9.51
N GLY A 250 -0.55 -14.96 10.21
CA GLY A 250 0.85 -14.67 10.54
C GLY A 250 1.44 -15.75 11.46
N ALA A 251 0.75 -16.14 12.52
CA ALA A 251 1.17 -17.25 13.40
C ALA A 251 1.24 -18.60 12.66
N LEU A 252 0.41 -18.80 11.63
CA LEU A 252 0.48 -19.99 10.77
C LEU A 252 1.78 -20.01 9.94
N SER A 253 2.37 -18.86 9.63
CA SER A 253 3.65 -18.77 8.90
C SER A 253 4.84 -19.36 9.64
N ASP A 254 4.73 -19.53 10.97
CA ASP A 254 5.74 -20.20 11.79
C ASP A 254 5.67 -21.74 11.68
N ARG A 255 4.55 -22.26 11.20
CA ARG A 255 4.27 -23.72 11.10
C ARG A 255 4.18 -24.23 9.69
N VAL A 256 3.88 -23.38 8.75
CA VAL A 256 3.66 -23.69 7.34
C VAL A 256 4.66 -22.93 6.49
N SER A 257 5.20 -23.55 5.44
CA SER A 257 6.17 -22.87 4.57
C SER A 257 5.59 -21.58 3.96
N HIS A 258 6.37 -20.53 3.91
CA HIS A 258 6.03 -19.25 3.28
C HIS A 258 5.50 -19.42 1.84
N ARG A 259 5.99 -20.45 1.13
CA ARG A 259 5.54 -20.79 -0.23
C ARG A 259 4.12 -21.32 -0.26
N ALA A 260 3.77 -22.22 0.67
CA ALA A 260 2.41 -22.76 0.76
C ALA A 260 1.42 -21.65 1.11
N LEU A 261 1.77 -20.78 2.06
CA LEU A 261 0.93 -19.62 2.41
C LEU A 261 0.77 -18.66 1.23
N LEU A 262 1.85 -18.37 0.50
CA LEU A 262 1.77 -17.51 -0.69
C LEU A 262 0.91 -18.17 -1.79
N ALA A 263 1.02 -19.49 -1.99
CA ALA A 263 0.18 -20.20 -2.94
C ALA A 263 -1.30 -20.14 -2.57
N TRP A 264 -1.65 -20.42 -1.30
CA TRP A 264 -3.03 -20.30 -0.82
C TRP A 264 -3.55 -18.86 -0.90
N GLY A 265 -2.70 -17.88 -0.56
CA GLY A 265 -3.05 -16.47 -0.74
C GLY A 265 -3.36 -16.11 -2.19
N LEU A 266 -2.57 -16.62 -3.15
CA LEU A 266 -2.84 -16.43 -4.59
C LEU A 266 -4.13 -17.13 -5.05
N VAL A 267 -4.44 -18.30 -4.51
CA VAL A 267 -5.74 -18.97 -4.78
C VAL A 267 -6.89 -18.12 -4.28
N LEU A 268 -6.78 -17.55 -3.06
CA LEU A 268 -7.80 -16.63 -2.55
C LEU A 268 -7.97 -15.40 -3.42
N LEU A 269 -6.86 -14.83 -3.95
CA LEU A 269 -6.91 -13.69 -4.86
C LEU A 269 -7.61 -14.06 -6.18
N ILE A 270 -7.30 -15.21 -6.75
CA ILE A 270 -8.00 -15.71 -7.96
C ILE A 270 -9.50 -15.80 -7.70
N LEU A 271 -9.90 -16.41 -6.58
CA LEU A 271 -11.32 -16.54 -6.22
C LEU A 271 -11.98 -15.16 -5.96
N ALA A 272 -11.26 -14.24 -5.34
CA ALA A 272 -11.73 -12.87 -5.13
C ALA A 272 -11.98 -12.16 -6.46
N ASP A 273 -11.01 -12.21 -7.36
CA ASP A 273 -11.09 -11.58 -8.67
C ASP A 273 -12.20 -12.20 -9.54
N LEU A 274 -12.35 -13.52 -9.52
CA LEU A 274 -13.44 -14.19 -10.22
C LEU A 274 -14.81 -13.81 -9.63
N ALA A 275 -14.94 -13.77 -8.29
CA ALA A 275 -16.16 -13.31 -7.64
C ALA A 275 -16.50 -11.87 -8.06
N LEU A 276 -15.53 -10.97 -8.12
CA LEU A 276 -15.71 -9.57 -8.55
C LEU A 276 -15.98 -9.44 -10.05
N ALA A 277 -15.32 -10.26 -10.88
CA ALA A 277 -15.54 -10.26 -12.33
C ALA A 277 -16.98 -10.64 -12.70
N PHE A 278 -17.54 -11.65 -12.03
CA PHE A 278 -18.86 -12.19 -12.35
C PHE A 278 -19.98 -11.68 -11.42
N SER A 279 -19.66 -10.83 -10.44
CA SER A 279 -20.70 -10.27 -9.56
C SER A 279 -21.56 -9.23 -10.29
N SER A 280 -22.88 -9.42 -10.19
CA SER A 280 -23.88 -8.46 -10.62
C SER A 280 -24.61 -7.79 -9.45
N GLY A 281 -24.23 -8.09 -8.19
CA GLY A 281 -24.91 -7.59 -7.00
C GLY A 281 -24.05 -7.59 -5.75
N TRP A 282 -24.62 -7.16 -4.64
CA TRP A 282 -23.93 -6.92 -3.37
C TRP A 282 -23.31 -8.18 -2.74
N SER A 283 -23.95 -9.35 -2.92
CA SER A 283 -23.42 -10.60 -2.35
C SER A 283 -22.10 -11.02 -2.98
N GLY A 284 -21.96 -10.92 -4.30
CA GLY A 284 -20.74 -11.21 -5.00
C GLY A 284 -19.65 -10.17 -4.71
N LEU A 285 -20.02 -8.90 -4.58
CA LEU A 285 -19.11 -7.84 -4.13
C LEU A 285 -18.58 -8.15 -2.73
N ALA A 286 -19.45 -8.45 -1.77
CA ALA A 286 -19.09 -8.77 -0.39
C ALA A 286 -18.16 -9.99 -0.31
N LEU A 287 -18.46 -11.06 -1.07
CA LEU A 287 -17.60 -12.25 -1.17
C LEU A 287 -16.21 -11.87 -1.70
N GLY A 288 -16.14 -11.09 -2.77
CA GLY A 288 -14.88 -10.63 -3.35
C GLY A 288 -14.05 -9.83 -2.36
N ILE A 289 -14.67 -8.90 -1.61
CA ILE A 289 -14.01 -8.08 -0.59
C ILE A 289 -13.46 -8.94 0.56
N VAL A 290 -14.25 -9.91 1.05
CA VAL A 290 -13.82 -10.83 2.11
C VAL A 290 -12.61 -11.66 1.64
N LEU A 291 -12.69 -12.24 0.45
CA LEU A 291 -11.60 -13.03 -0.11
C LEU A 291 -10.33 -12.20 -0.36
N TRP A 292 -10.50 -10.93 -0.81
CA TRP A 292 -9.39 -10.00 -0.99
C TRP A 292 -8.73 -9.66 0.35
N GLY A 293 -9.51 -9.36 1.39
CA GLY A 293 -9.00 -9.12 2.74
C GLY A 293 -8.27 -10.33 3.34
N LEU A 294 -8.79 -11.55 3.14
CA LEU A 294 -8.13 -12.79 3.54
C LEU A 294 -6.81 -13.01 2.80
N HIS A 295 -6.81 -12.78 1.47
CA HIS A 295 -5.59 -12.80 0.67
C HIS A 295 -4.51 -11.86 1.25
N MET A 296 -4.89 -10.62 1.55
CA MET A 296 -3.97 -9.65 2.16
C MET A 296 -3.43 -10.15 3.50
N GLY A 297 -4.30 -10.65 4.38
CA GLY A 297 -3.91 -11.20 5.68
C GLY A 297 -2.92 -12.37 5.58
N MET A 298 -3.09 -13.20 4.57
CA MET A 298 -2.21 -14.36 4.33
C MET A 298 -0.88 -14.00 3.69
N THR A 299 -0.84 -12.98 2.82
CA THR A 299 0.36 -12.65 2.03
C THR A 299 1.16 -11.46 2.56
N GLN A 300 0.59 -10.70 3.52
CA GLN A 300 1.25 -9.54 4.10
C GLN A 300 2.59 -9.93 4.73
N GLY A 301 3.65 -9.27 4.29
CA GLY A 301 4.99 -9.50 4.82
C GLY A 301 5.73 -10.73 4.28
N LEU A 302 5.07 -11.72 3.67
CA LEU A 302 5.74 -12.93 3.17
C LEU A 302 6.84 -12.64 2.16
N LEU A 303 6.56 -11.81 1.16
CA LEU A 303 7.55 -11.42 0.15
C LEU A 303 8.71 -10.63 0.78
N ALA A 304 8.43 -9.75 1.75
CA ALA A 304 9.47 -9.03 2.49
C ALA A 304 10.35 -9.98 3.31
N ALA A 305 9.76 -10.98 3.97
CA ALA A 305 10.51 -12.02 4.68
C ALA A 305 11.39 -12.85 3.72
N MET A 306 10.87 -13.20 2.54
CA MET A 306 11.64 -13.91 1.51
C MET A 306 12.83 -13.06 1.00
N VAL A 307 12.64 -11.75 0.77
CA VAL A 307 13.73 -10.83 0.42
C VAL A 307 14.77 -10.79 1.52
N ALA A 308 14.36 -10.64 2.79
CA ALA A 308 15.25 -10.58 3.94
C ALA A 308 16.12 -11.85 4.10
N ARG A 309 15.54 -13.03 3.79
CA ARG A 309 16.22 -14.34 3.88
C ARG A 309 17.15 -14.60 2.69
N THR A 310 16.86 -14.07 1.51
CA THR A 310 17.66 -14.31 0.29
C THR A 310 18.79 -13.30 0.10
N ALA A 311 18.71 -12.14 0.73
CA ALA A 311 19.71 -11.09 0.60
C ALA A 311 20.81 -11.21 1.67
N PRO A 312 22.11 -11.07 1.31
CA PRO A 312 23.20 -10.93 2.28
C PRO A 312 22.91 -9.78 3.26
N ALA A 313 23.34 -9.93 4.53
CA ALA A 313 23.06 -8.96 5.60
C ALA A 313 23.50 -7.54 5.21
N GLU A 314 24.67 -7.40 4.57
CA GLU A 314 25.28 -6.13 4.16
C GLU A 314 24.51 -5.47 2.99
N LEU A 315 23.74 -6.24 2.21
CA LEU A 315 23.02 -5.78 1.02
C LEU A 315 21.49 -5.77 1.20
N ARG A 316 20.97 -6.05 2.40
CA ARG A 316 19.52 -6.09 2.64
C ARG A 316 18.82 -4.79 2.26
N GLY A 317 19.39 -3.64 2.60
CA GLY A 317 18.84 -2.34 2.22
C GLY A 317 18.72 -2.17 0.69
N THR A 318 19.78 -2.55 -0.04
CA THR A 318 19.80 -2.54 -1.52
C THR A 318 18.77 -3.52 -2.10
N ALA A 319 18.67 -4.73 -1.54
CA ALA A 319 17.70 -5.73 -1.97
C ALA A 319 16.27 -5.26 -1.79
N PHE A 320 15.91 -4.70 -0.63
CA PHE A 320 14.60 -4.08 -0.42
C PHE A 320 14.34 -2.90 -1.36
N GLY A 321 15.36 -2.07 -1.62
CA GLY A 321 15.26 -0.98 -2.57
C GLY A 321 14.90 -1.46 -3.98
N LEU A 322 15.63 -2.47 -4.49
CA LEU A 322 15.37 -3.07 -5.80
C LEU A 322 14.01 -3.78 -5.86
N PHE A 323 13.66 -4.51 -4.80
CA PHE A 323 12.35 -5.16 -4.70
C PHE A 323 11.21 -4.13 -4.77
N ASN A 324 11.32 -3.02 -4.03
CA ASN A 324 10.34 -1.94 -4.05
C ASN A 324 10.28 -1.24 -5.42
N LEU A 325 11.42 -1.08 -6.11
CA LEU A 325 11.46 -0.53 -7.46
C LEU A 325 10.70 -1.44 -8.45
N VAL A 326 10.98 -2.74 -8.45
CA VAL A 326 10.29 -3.73 -9.29
C VAL A 326 8.80 -3.74 -8.97
N SER A 327 8.43 -3.79 -7.70
CA SER A 327 7.03 -3.74 -7.27
C SER A 327 6.35 -2.42 -7.65
N GLY A 328 7.03 -1.27 -7.54
CA GLY A 328 6.49 0.03 -7.95
C GLY A 328 6.19 0.08 -9.44
N ILE A 329 7.12 -0.37 -10.28
CA ILE A 329 6.92 -0.45 -11.73
C ILE A 329 5.79 -1.43 -12.08
N ALA A 330 5.77 -2.60 -11.45
CA ALA A 330 4.71 -3.59 -11.65
C ALA A 330 3.33 -3.05 -11.26
N LEU A 331 3.22 -2.30 -10.14
CA LEU A 331 1.97 -1.71 -9.68
C LEU A 331 1.47 -0.59 -10.59
N LEU A 332 2.39 0.22 -11.13
CA LEU A 332 2.08 1.22 -12.16
C LEU A 332 1.48 0.53 -13.40
N LEU A 333 2.14 -0.50 -13.90
CA LEU A 333 1.66 -1.26 -15.06
C LEU A 333 0.32 -1.96 -14.76
N ALA A 334 0.20 -2.61 -13.60
CA ALA A 334 -1.02 -3.30 -13.18
C ALA A 334 -2.22 -2.36 -13.16
N SER A 335 -2.11 -1.21 -12.49
CA SER A 335 -3.22 -0.25 -12.36
C SER A 335 -3.53 0.45 -13.67
N SER A 336 -2.52 0.74 -14.50
CA SER A 336 -2.74 1.32 -15.83
C SER A 336 -3.44 0.34 -16.77
N ILE A 337 -3.02 -0.94 -16.78
CA ILE A 337 -3.66 -2.00 -17.57
C ILE A 337 -5.09 -2.25 -17.06
N ALA A 338 -5.27 -2.33 -15.75
CA ALA A 338 -6.59 -2.49 -15.12
C ALA A 338 -7.55 -1.38 -15.54
N GLY A 339 -7.09 -0.11 -15.50
CA GLY A 339 -7.88 1.04 -15.96
C GLY A 339 -8.21 0.99 -17.45
N ALA A 340 -7.26 0.57 -18.29
CA ALA A 340 -7.50 0.41 -19.74
C ALA A 340 -8.51 -0.71 -20.02
N LEU A 341 -8.34 -1.87 -19.39
CA LEU A 341 -9.26 -2.99 -19.53
C LEU A 341 -10.67 -2.62 -19.09
N TRP A 342 -10.79 -1.94 -17.96
CA TRP A 342 -12.10 -1.45 -17.50
C TRP A 342 -12.75 -0.48 -18.50
N HIS A 343 -11.97 0.48 -19.00
CA HIS A 343 -12.48 1.50 -19.92
C HIS A 343 -12.95 0.92 -21.25
N PHE A 344 -12.18 -0.02 -21.83
CA PHE A 344 -12.44 -0.54 -23.17
C PHE A 344 -13.27 -1.84 -23.18
N LEU A 345 -13.14 -2.69 -22.14
CA LEU A 345 -13.73 -4.03 -22.10
C LEU A 345 -14.67 -4.24 -20.90
N GLY A 346 -14.74 -3.26 -20.00
CA GLY A 346 -15.57 -3.32 -18.80
C GLY A 346 -14.90 -3.93 -17.58
N SER A 347 -15.53 -3.77 -16.41
CA SER A 347 -14.98 -4.16 -15.11
C SER A 347 -14.59 -5.63 -15.00
N ALA A 348 -15.34 -6.53 -15.63
CA ALA A 348 -15.06 -7.95 -15.61
C ALA A 348 -13.66 -8.27 -16.15
N ALA A 349 -13.25 -7.62 -17.26
CA ALA A 349 -11.93 -7.81 -17.86
C ALA A 349 -10.78 -7.41 -16.92
N THR A 350 -10.97 -6.37 -16.11
CA THR A 350 -10.00 -5.94 -15.09
C THR A 350 -9.76 -7.02 -14.05
N PHE A 351 -10.80 -7.58 -13.47
CA PHE A 351 -10.67 -8.64 -12.45
C PHE A 351 -10.22 -9.95 -13.07
N GLN A 352 -10.64 -10.29 -14.30
CA GLN A 352 -10.11 -11.46 -15.03
C GLN A 352 -8.61 -11.33 -15.27
N PHE A 353 -8.11 -10.14 -15.61
CA PHE A 353 -6.67 -9.87 -15.72
C PHE A 353 -5.95 -10.11 -14.39
N GLY A 354 -6.50 -9.64 -13.26
CA GLY A 354 -5.97 -9.92 -11.91
C GLY A 354 -5.87 -11.41 -11.64
N ALA A 355 -6.95 -12.16 -11.90
CA ALA A 355 -6.97 -13.61 -11.75
C ALA A 355 -5.90 -14.30 -12.63
N LEU A 356 -5.75 -13.90 -13.89
CA LEU A 356 -4.72 -14.44 -14.80
C LEU A 356 -3.31 -14.13 -14.32
N ALA A 357 -3.05 -12.92 -13.86
CA ALA A 357 -1.76 -12.52 -13.29
C ALA A 357 -1.46 -13.29 -11.98
N ALA A 358 -2.48 -13.58 -11.16
CA ALA A 358 -2.33 -14.42 -9.98
C ALA A 358 -2.01 -15.90 -10.35
N VAL A 359 -2.63 -16.43 -11.40
CA VAL A 359 -2.27 -17.75 -11.96
C VAL A 359 -0.82 -17.75 -12.47
N ALA A 360 -0.41 -16.71 -13.21
CA ALA A 360 0.98 -16.57 -13.64
C ALA A 360 1.95 -16.54 -12.45
N SER A 361 1.57 -15.86 -11.36
CA SER A 361 2.36 -15.83 -10.12
C SER A 361 2.49 -17.22 -9.48
N LEU A 362 1.43 -18.03 -9.49
CA LEU A 362 1.47 -19.43 -9.04
C LEU A 362 2.42 -20.27 -9.89
N LEU A 363 2.40 -20.09 -11.21
CA LEU A 363 3.30 -20.81 -12.13
C LEU A 363 4.77 -20.42 -11.88
N VAL A 364 5.06 -19.12 -11.69
CA VAL A 364 6.40 -18.65 -11.32
C VAL A 364 6.83 -19.23 -9.97
N LEU A 365 5.94 -19.24 -8.97
CA LEU A 365 6.21 -19.82 -7.65
C LEU A 365 6.51 -21.32 -7.75
N ALA A 366 5.81 -22.04 -8.60
CA ALA A 366 6.04 -23.46 -8.86
C ALA A 366 7.37 -23.71 -9.59
N ALA A 367 7.70 -22.89 -10.60
CA ALA A 367 8.95 -22.99 -11.35
C ALA A 367 10.20 -22.72 -10.48
N CYS A 368 10.10 -21.75 -9.55
CA CYS A 368 11.17 -21.43 -8.61
C CYS A 368 11.32 -22.44 -7.45
N ARG A 369 10.67 -23.62 -7.52
CA ARG A 369 10.59 -24.59 -6.42
C ARG A 369 11.95 -25.04 -5.88
N ARG A 370 12.92 -25.31 -6.77
CA ARG A 370 14.24 -25.86 -6.38
C ARG A 370 15.13 -24.84 -5.69
N SER A 371 15.12 -23.61 -6.12
CA SER A 371 15.99 -22.55 -5.61
C SER A 371 15.46 -21.84 -4.37
N LEU A 372 14.15 -21.92 -4.12
CA LEU A 372 13.50 -21.40 -2.90
C LEU A 372 13.30 -22.49 -1.82
N ALA A 373 13.76 -23.72 -2.04
CA ALA A 373 13.68 -24.81 -1.07
C ALA A 373 14.33 -24.50 0.30
N PRO A 374 15.45 -23.76 0.40
CA PRO A 374 16.02 -23.36 1.68
C PRO A 374 15.12 -22.42 2.51
N LEU A 375 14.03 -21.91 1.93
CA LEU A 375 13.04 -21.05 2.61
C LEU A 375 11.89 -21.85 3.23
N ALA A 376 11.92 -23.17 3.10
CA ALA A 376 10.84 -24.08 3.53
C ALA A 376 11.05 -24.65 4.95
N SER A 377 12.19 -24.34 5.59
CA SER A 377 12.53 -24.74 6.98
C SER A 377 12.51 -23.53 7.91
#